data_9b23194ef212fcae849dfc0d2949005b
#
_entry.id   9b23194ef212fcae849dfc0d2949005b
#
_cell.length_a   1.000
_cell.length_b   1.000
_cell.length_c   1.000
_cell.angle_alpha   90.00
_cell.angle_beta   90.00
_cell.angle_gamma   90.00
#
_symmetry.space_group_name_H-M   'P 1'
#
loop_
_entity.id
_entity.type
_entity.pdbx_description
1 polymer ?
#
loop_
_entity_poly.entity_id
_entity_poly.type
_entity_poly.pdbx_seq_one_letter_code
_entity_poly.pdbx_strand_id
1 'polypeptide(L)'
;GEVMNKVKEQIKFDFANNCFDVLRLYSAFYVMTLHIFRHIRLQEVSPVFDWWNGVVVLFCISGFLVPASMERSKNTWEFLKKRVLRIIPSLWVCIIVGVIVAAAFCGFVLNKTFVTWFLGQLVFIRDLPQPDFISNFGIGNFQANLWTMIFTVQFYIITAIIYRFLKNRKLWVWIFVMILSMALNLVVPHLQEILPEAGRLIISHSCMPYFYMYFAGWFMYRYREKIVPILSKTKILCVILFIARAIYCDRFGVRIGEYMDMIQVLLLCLMTVGFGYSFGKIRFKFDLSYGLYLYHMVVVDIFVQIG
;
A
#
# COMPACT_ATOMS: atom_id res chain seq x y z
N GLY A 1 27.76 -27.60 30.46
CA GLY A 1 28.07 -26.26 29.95
C GLY A 1 27.98 -26.16 28.42
N GLU A 2 28.47 -27.16 27.67
CA GLU A 2 28.46 -27.15 26.19
C GLU A 2 27.12 -27.43 25.56
N VAL A 3 26.25 -28.22 26.19
CA VAL A 3 24.90 -28.50 25.70
C VAL A 3 24.00 -27.26 25.83
N MET A 4 24.18 -26.47 26.87
CA MET A 4 23.44 -25.19 27.02
C MET A 4 23.98 -24.07 26.13
N ASN A 5 25.24 -24.11 25.70
CA ASN A 5 25.77 -23.18 24.70
C ASN A 5 25.34 -23.54 23.28
N LYS A 6 25.10 -24.79 22.93
CA LYS A 6 24.54 -25.23 21.64
C LYS A 6 23.05 -24.94 21.52
N VAL A 7 22.31 -24.86 22.60
CA VAL A 7 20.88 -24.41 22.59
C VAL A 7 20.78 -22.90 22.49
N LYS A 8 21.84 -22.15 22.75
CA LYS A 8 21.96 -20.70 22.52
C LYS A 8 22.52 -20.30 21.15
N GLU A 9 22.79 -21.21 20.24
CA GLU A 9 22.74 -20.89 18.82
C GLU A 9 21.26 -20.59 18.48
N GLN A 10 20.86 -19.40 18.91
CA GLN A 10 19.58 -18.77 18.56
C GLN A 10 19.38 -19.00 17.07
N ILE A 11 18.33 -19.68 16.70
CA ILE A 11 17.87 -19.78 15.32
C ILE A 11 17.84 -18.36 14.80
N LYS A 12 18.91 -17.97 14.09
CA LYS A 12 19.07 -16.62 13.56
C LYS A 12 17.88 -16.37 12.67
N PHE A 13 17.10 -15.35 12.96
CA PHE A 13 15.89 -15.01 12.20
C PHE A 13 16.22 -14.97 10.70
N ASP A 14 15.66 -15.87 9.92
CA ASP A 14 15.82 -15.89 8.47
C ASP A 14 14.83 -14.94 7.82
N PHE A 15 15.31 -13.72 7.54
CA PHE A 15 14.52 -12.68 6.87
C PHE A 15 14.02 -13.12 5.48
N ALA A 16 14.73 -14.00 4.79
CA ALA A 16 14.38 -14.44 3.45
C ALA A 16 13.32 -15.56 3.44
N ASN A 17 13.10 -16.22 4.57
CA ASN A 17 12.16 -17.34 4.70
C ASN A 17 10.72 -16.84 4.89
N ASN A 18 10.17 -16.20 3.86
CA ASN A 18 8.81 -15.68 3.88
C ASN A 18 8.10 -15.87 2.53
N CYS A 19 6.77 -15.76 2.53
CA CYS A 19 5.91 -15.85 1.35
C CYS A 19 5.24 -14.52 0.99
N PHE A 20 5.88 -13.38 1.25
CA PHE A 20 5.32 -12.06 0.95
C PHE A 20 4.95 -11.86 -0.54
N ASP A 21 5.64 -12.52 -1.47
CA ASP A 21 5.31 -12.43 -2.89
C ASP A 21 3.90 -12.99 -3.17
N VAL A 22 3.51 -14.07 -2.48
CA VAL A 22 2.15 -14.65 -2.55
C VAL A 22 1.11 -13.67 -1.99
N LEU A 23 1.37 -13.12 -0.80
CA LEU A 23 0.45 -12.18 -0.17
C LEU A 23 0.27 -10.90 -1.00
N ARG A 24 1.34 -10.41 -1.63
CA ARG A 24 1.28 -9.25 -2.53
C ARG A 24 0.48 -9.55 -3.79
N LEU A 25 0.69 -10.72 -4.40
CA LEU A 25 -0.07 -11.14 -5.58
C LEU A 25 -1.56 -11.31 -5.25
N TYR A 26 -1.87 -11.98 -4.14
CA TYR A 26 -3.24 -12.12 -3.66
C TYR A 26 -3.90 -10.77 -3.42
N SER A 27 -3.20 -9.84 -2.75
CA SER A 27 -3.71 -8.50 -2.46
C SER A 27 -3.95 -7.67 -3.71
N ALA A 28 -3.05 -7.75 -4.70
CA ALA A 28 -3.22 -7.08 -5.98
C ALA A 28 -4.41 -7.65 -6.77
N PHE A 29 -4.56 -8.98 -6.77
CA PHE A 29 -5.70 -9.66 -7.39
C PHE A 29 -7.02 -9.28 -6.71
N TYR A 30 -7.02 -9.22 -5.38
CA TYR A 30 -8.20 -8.81 -4.61
C TYR A 30 -8.62 -7.37 -4.94
N VAL A 31 -7.67 -6.43 -4.99
CA VAL A 31 -7.94 -5.04 -5.37
C VAL A 31 -8.52 -4.97 -6.78
N MET A 32 -7.94 -5.69 -7.73
CA MET A 32 -8.46 -5.78 -9.10
C MET A 32 -9.90 -6.29 -9.11
N THR A 33 -10.17 -7.38 -8.40
CA THR A 33 -11.52 -7.99 -8.33
C THR A 33 -12.55 -7.02 -7.75
N LEU A 34 -12.22 -6.27 -6.70
CA LEU A 34 -13.10 -5.24 -6.15
C LEU A 34 -13.40 -4.12 -7.16
N HIS A 35 -12.39 -3.66 -7.90
CA HIS A 35 -12.60 -2.65 -8.93
C HIS A 35 -13.49 -3.16 -10.07
N ILE A 36 -13.29 -4.42 -10.50
CA ILE A 36 -14.15 -5.07 -11.48
C ILE A 36 -15.61 -5.07 -10.99
N PHE A 37 -15.88 -5.58 -9.80
CA PHE A 37 -17.25 -5.64 -9.27
C PHE A 37 -17.89 -4.26 -9.11
N ARG A 38 -17.16 -3.27 -8.63
CA ARG A 38 -17.68 -1.91 -8.39
C ARG A 38 -17.97 -1.15 -9.68
N HIS A 39 -17.18 -1.33 -10.72
CA HIS A 39 -17.27 -0.52 -11.94
C HIS A 39 -18.02 -1.21 -13.08
N ILE A 40 -18.04 -2.55 -13.14
CA ILE A 40 -18.78 -3.29 -14.18
C ILE A 40 -20.24 -3.60 -13.76
N ARG A 41 -20.68 -3.04 -12.63
CA ARG A 41 -22.06 -3.19 -12.10
C ARG A 41 -22.51 -4.66 -11.92
N LEU A 42 -21.57 -5.54 -11.62
CA LEU A 42 -21.87 -6.90 -11.19
C LEU A 42 -22.35 -6.82 -9.73
N GLN A 43 -23.63 -6.82 -9.51
CA GLN A 43 -24.35 -6.94 -8.21
C GLN A 43 -23.71 -6.20 -6.99
N GLU A 44 -24.51 -5.88 -5.98
CA GLU A 44 -24.02 -5.34 -4.72
C GLU A 44 -22.95 -6.27 -4.12
N VAL A 45 -21.74 -5.74 -4.01
CA VAL A 45 -20.64 -6.48 -3.40
C VAL A 45 -20.99 -6.71 -1.94
N SER A 46 -21.00 -7.95 -1.50
CA SER A 46 -21.26 -8.27 -0.09
C SER A 46 -20.33 -7.47 0.84
N PRO A 47 -20.83 -6.91 1.95
CA PRO A 47 -20.02 -6.19 2.93
C PRO A 47 -18.78 -6.95 3.41
N VAL A 48 -18.80 -8.27 3.38
CA VAL A 48 -17.66 -9.15 3.74
C VAL A 48 -16.44 -8.87 2.85
N PHE A 49 -16.65 -8.47 1.59
CA PHE A 49 -15.54 -8.07 0.72
C PHE A 49 -14.91 -6.74 1.14
N ASP A 50 -15.62 -5.88 1.86
CA ASP A 50 -15.05 -4.62 2.36
C ASP A 50 -14.23 -4.83 3.66
N TRP A 51 -14.36 -5.98 4.33
CA TRP A 51 -13.58 -6.28 5.52
C TRP A 51 -12.09 -6.43 5.23
N TRP A 52 -11.74 -7.08 4.11
CA TRP A 52 -10.35 -7.20 3.69
C TRP A 52 -9.92 -6.00 2.85
N ASN A 53 -8.69 -5.55 3.02
CA ASN A 53 -8.16 -4.46 2.22
C ASN A 53 -6.74 -4.78 1.73
N GLY A 54 -6.63 -5.07 0.43
CA GLY A 54 -5.34 -5.41 -0.19
C GLY A 54 -4.31 -4.28 -0.13
N VAL A 55 -4.74 -3.02 -0.14
CA VAL A 55 -3.84 -1.85 -0.04
C VAL A 55 -3.16 -1.81 1.33
N VAL A 56 -3.90 -2.10 2.41
CA VAL A 56 -3.33 -2.19 3.77
C VAL A 56 -2.23 -3.26 3.83
N VAL A 57 -2.49 -4.44 3.25
CA VAL A 57 -1.50 -5.52 3.18
C VAL A 57 -0.25 -5.08 2.42
N LEU A 58 -0.42 -4.41 1.25
CA LEU A 58 0.69 -3.91 0.44
C LEU A 58 1.50 -2.84 1.17
N PHE A 59 0.84 -1.91 1.88
CA PHE A 59 1.53 -0.90 2.68
C PHE A 59 2.29 -1.52 3.85
N CYS A 60 1.69 -2.47 4.55
CA CYS A 60 2.34 -3.20 5.65
C CYS A 60 3.58 -3.97 5.17
N ILE A 61 3.48 -4.74 4.08
CA ILE A 61 4.61 -5.45 3.49
C ILE A 61 5.70 -4.47 3.04
N SER A 62 5.32 -3.34 2.44
CA SER A 62 6.26 -2.28 2.07
C SER A 62 6.97 -1.73 3.30
N GLY A 63 6.24 -1.45 4.38
CA GLY A 63 6.79 -1.01 5.66
C GLY A 63 7.77 -2.01 6.28
N PHE A 64 7.55 -3.31 6.08
CA PHE A 64 8.45 -4.36 6.55
C PHE A 64 9.71 -4.49 5.67
N LEU A 65 9.59 -4.41 4.35
CA LEU A 65 10.67 -4.69 3.40
C LEU A 65 11.53 -3.47 3.04
N VAL A 66 10.95 -2.27 3.02
CA VAL A 66 11.65 -1.05 2.59
C VAL A 66 12.75 -0.64 3.57
N PRO A 67 12.52 -0.59 4.89
CA PRO A 67 13.59 -0.36 5.87
C PRO A 67 14.70 -1.39 5.80
N ALA A 68 14.36 -2.65 5.57
CA ALA A 68 15.34 -3.72 5.33
C ALA A 68 16.22 -3.45 4.10
N SER A 69 15.64 -2.86 3.05
CA SER A 69 16.40 -2.44 1.87
C SER A 69 17.30 -1.24 2.15
N MET A 70 16.82 -0.29 2.97
CA MET A 70 17.64 0.85 3.42
C MET A 70 18.83 0.39 4.25
N GLU A 71 18.62 -0.57 5.15
CA GLU A 71 19.67 -1.15 5.98
C GLU A 71 20.80 -1.81 5.16
N ARG A 72 20.45 -2.48 4.06
CA ARG A 72 21.39 -3.15 3.14
C ARG A 72 22.01 -2.24 2.09
N SER A 73 21.56 -1.01 1.97
CA SER A 73 22.10 -0.04 1.01
C SER A 73 23.32 0.68 1.58
N LYS A 74 24.35 0.91 0.77
CA LYS A 74 25.58 1.59 1.18
C LYS A 74 25.31 3.04 1.67
N ASN A 75 24.37 3.69 1.04
CA ASN A 75 23.96 5.06 1.39
C ASN A 75 22.49 5.31 0.96
N THR A 76 21.97 6.47 1.38
CA THR A 76 20.60 6.90 1.08
C THR A 76 20.34 7.04 -0.41
N TRP A 77 21.33 7.51 -1.19
CA TRP A 77 21.19 7.66 -2.64
C TRP A 77 21.04 6.34 -3.36
N GLU A 78 21.85 5.35 -3.01
CA GLU A 78 21.72 3.97 -3.56
C GLU A 78 20.34 3.38 -3.25
N PHE A 79 19.86 3.58 -2.03
CA PHE A 79 18.51 3.16 -1.64
C PHE A 79 17.45 3.83 -2.52
N LEU A 80 17.45 5.16 -2.62
CA LEU A 80 16.48 5.90 -3.43
C LEU A 80 16.53 5.50 -4.90
N LYS A 81 17.73 5.38 -5.47
CA LYS A 81 17.93 4.92 -6.85
C LYS A 81 17.27 3.56 -7.10
N LYS A 82 17.47 2.59 -6.21
CA LYS A 82 16.83 1.27 -6.30
C LYS A 82 15.29 1.35 -6.25
N ARG A 83 14.74 2.28 -5.45
CA ARG A 83 13.29 2.46 -5.35
C ARG A 83 12.70 3.14 -6.57
N VAL A 84 13.36 4.18 -7.08
CA VAL A 84 12.98 4.88 -8.31
C VAL A 84 12.99 3.92 -9.50
N LEU A 85 14.07 3.18 -9.70
CA LEU A 85 14.18 2.21 -10.79
C LEU A 85 13.16 1.07 -10.71
N ARG A 86 12.66 0.77 -9.53
CA ARG A 86 11.61 -0.24 -9.34
C ARG A 86 10.23 0.27 -9.75
N ILE A 87 9.91 1.55 -9.49
CA ILE A 87 8.55 2.08 -9.67
C ILE A 87 8.41 2.83 -10.99
N ILE A 88 9.29 3.78 -11.25
CA ILE A 88 9.11 4.80 -12.30
C ILE A 88 9.01 4.18 -13.71
N PRO A 89 9.90 3.28 -14.15
CA PRO A 89 9.83 2.77 -15.51
C PRO A 89 8.51 2.05 -15.81
N SER A 90 8.07 1.17 -14.91
CA SER A 90 6.83 0.42 -15.11
C SER A 90 5.61 1.32 -15.03
N LEU A 91 5.63 2.34 -14.17
CA LEU A 91 4.55 3.31 -14.06
C LEU A 91 4.43 4.15 -15.35
N TRP A 92 5.53 4.65 -15.89
CA TRP A 92 5.51 5.41 -17.15
C TRP A 92 4.98 4.58 -18.31
N VAL A 93 5.42 3.32 -18.42
CA VAL A 93 4.90 2.41 -19.45
C VAL A 93 3.40 2.19 -19.27
N CYS A 94 2.92 2.01 -18.04
CA CYS A 94 1.50 1.85 -17.75
C CYS A 94 0.68 3.10 -18.13
N ILE A 95 1.17 4.30 -17.83
CA ILE A 95 0.54 5.56 -18.26
C ILE A 95 0.46 5.65 -19.79
N ILE A 96 1.57 5.37 -20.47
CA ILE A 96 1.62 5.39 -21.95
C ILE A 96 0.62 4.38 -22.54
N VAL A 97 0.60 3.15 -22.03
CA VAL A 97 -0.35 2.12 -22.49
C VAL A 97 -1.80 2.57 -22.25
N GLY A 98 -2.12 3.12 -21.06
CA GLY A 98 -3.46 3.64 -20.77
C GLY A 98 -3.87 4.75 -21.72
N VAL A 99 -2.97 5.69 -22.05
CA VAL A 99 -3.21 6.76 -23.03
C VAL A 99 -3.45 6.20 -24.43
N ILE A 100 -2.64 5.23 -24.88
CA ILE A 100 -2.80 4.59 -26.20
C ILE A 100 -4.16 3.89 -26.28
N VAL A 101 -4.55 3.16 -25.25
CA VAL A 101 -5.84 2.46 -25.21
C VAL A 101 -7.00 3.46 -25.22
N ALA A 102 -6.97 4.49 -24.38
CA ALA A 102 -8.01 5.53 -24.36
C ALA A 102 -8.13 6.24 -25.73
N ALA A 103 -6.99 6.56 -26.35
CA ALA A 103 -6.93 7.17 -27.69
C ALA A 103 -7.53 6.26 -28.78
N ALA A 104 -7.33 4.95 -28.68
CA ALA A 104 -7.89 3.98 -29.61
C ALA A 104 -9.41 3.89 -29.54
N PHE A 105 -10.01 4.05 -28.35
CA PHE A 105 -11.47 4.01 -28.17
C PHE A 105 -12.16 5.36 -28.40
N CYS A 106 -11.57 6.46 -27.94
CA CYS A 106 -12.20 7.77 -27.87
C CYS A 106 -11.59 8.80 -28.83
N GLY A 107 -10.60 8.41 -29.63
CA GLY A 107 -9.85 9.31 -30.51
C GLY A 107 -8.78 10.09 -29.76
N PHE A 108 -7.75 10.53 -30.46
CA PHE A 108 -6.61 11.26 -29.89
C PHE A 108 -6.62 12.71 -30.33
N VAL A 109 -6.51 13.64 -29.37
CA VAL A 109 -6.39 15.08 -29.63
C VAL A 109 -5.14 15.60 -28.92
N LEU A 110 -4.16 16.03 -29.72
CA LEU A 110 -2.96 16.67 -29.19
C LEU A 110 -3.25 18.16 -28.98
N ASN A 111 -3.41 18.55 -27.71
CA ASN A 111 -3.61 19.94 -27.30
C ASN A 111 -2.82 20.27 -26.01
N LYS A 112 -2.84 21.54 -25.59
CA LYS A 112 -2.15 21.98 -24.40
C LYS A 112 -2.61 21.22 -23.14
N THR A 113 -3.90 20.95 -23.01
CA THR A 113 -4.48 20.22 -21.88
C THR A 113 -3.88 18.81 -21.79
N PHE A 114 -3.78 18.09 -22.92
CA PHE A 114 -3.14 16.77 -22.93
C PHE A 114 -1.67 16.85 -22.52
N VAL A 115 -0.90 17.78 -23.07
CA VAL A 115 0.54 17.88 -22.77
C VAL A 115 0.77 18.18 -21.28
N THR A 116 0.04 19.16 -20.73
CA THR A 116 0.19 19.52 -19.31
C THR A 116 -0.26 18.39 -18.41
N TRP A 117 -1.39 17.76 -18.70
CA TRP A 117 -1.90 16.62 -17.95
C TRP A 117 -0.94 15.43 -18.01
N PHE A 118 -0.47 15.04 -19.21
CA PHE A 118 0.43 13.90 -19.40
C PHE A 118 1.75 14.07 -18.65
N LEU A 119 2.38 15.26 -18.77
CA LEU A 119 3.59 15.56 -18.01
C LEU A 119 3.33 15.54 -16.50
N GLY A 120 2.17 16.02 -16.05
CA GLY A 120 1.75 15.93 -14.67
C GLY A 120 1.65 14.48 -14.17
N GLN A 121 1.04 13.59 -14.96
CA GLN A 121 0.96 12.17 -14.58
C GLN A 121 2.34 11.53 -14.40
N LEU A 122 3.32 11.87 -15.24
CA LEU A 122 4.69 11.34 -15.14
C LEU A 122 5.42 11.76 -13.86
N VAL A 123 5.02 12.89 -13.25
CA VAL A 123 5.59 13.44 -12.00
C VAL A 123 4.63 13.39 -10.82
N PHE A 124 3.56 12.59 -10.91
CA PHE A 124 2.55 12.36 -9.86
C PHE A 124 1.64 13.56 -9.52
N ILE A 125 1.50 14.54 -10.42
CA ILE A 125 0.52 15.63 -10.28
C ILE A 125 -0.79 15.17 -10.94
N ARG A 126 -1.80 14.82 -10.12
CA ARG A 126 -3.05 14.19 -10.59
C ARG A 126 -4.19 15.17 -10.88
N ASP A 127 -4.23 16.30 -10.18
CA ASP A 127 -5.38 17.24 -10.22
C ASP A 127 -5.36 18.19 -11.41
N LEU A 128 -4.60 17.85 -12.44
CA LEU A 128 -4.62 18.62 -13.68
C LEU A 128 -5.86 18.24 -14.51
N PRO A 129 -6.45 19.21 -15.23
CA PRO A 129 -7.58 18.95 -16.11
C PRO A 129 -7.30 17.81 -17.08
N GLN A 130 -8.13 16.78 -17.10
CA GLN A 130 -8.00 15.66 -18.03
C GLN A 130 -8.43 16.05 -19.43
N PRO A 131 -7.79 15.55 -20.48
CA PRO A 131 -8.27 15.65 -21.87
C PRO A 131 -9.61 14.93 -22.05
N ASP A 132 -10.48 15.41 -22.93
CA ASP A 132 -11.82 14.86 -23.15
C ASP A 132 -11.81 13.37 -23.51
N PHE A 133 -10.85 12.92 -24.35
CA PHE A 133 -10.76 11.52 -24.73
C PHE A 133 -10.37 10.60 -23.54
N ILE A 134 -9.70 11.12 -22.54
CA ILE A 134 -9.40 10.41 -21.29
C ILE A 134 -10.64 10.41 -20.38
N SER A 135 -11.32 11.54 -20.26
CA SER A 135 -12.53 11.66 -19.43
C SER A 135 -13.71 10.87 -19.97
N ASN A 136 -13.75 10.60 -21.27
CA ASN A 136 -14.79 9.81 -21.93
C ASN A 136 -14.45 8.31 -22.02
N PHE A 137 -13.28 7.90 -21.56
CA PHE A 137 -12.84 6.49 -21.59
C PHE A 137 -13.10 5.80 -20.25
N GLY A 138 -13.74 4.63 -20.30
CA GLY A 138 -13.98 3.77 -19.15
C GLY A 138 -14.80 4.45 -18.07
N ILE A 139 -14.28 4.51 -16.85
CA ILE A 139 -14.93 5.16 -15.70
C ILE A 139 -14.74 6.70 -15.69
N GLY A 140 -13.99 7.24 -16.66
CA GLY A 140 -13.71 8.68 -16.73
C GLY A 140 -12.71 9.21 -15.71
N ASN A 141 -12.04 8.32 -14.97
CA ASN A 141 -11.00 8.67 -14.00
C ASN A 141 -9.74 7.86 -14.31
N PHE A 142 -8.82 8.48 -15.05
CA PHE A 142 -7.62 7.81 -15.54
C PHE A 142 -6.85 7.12 -14.42
N GLN A 143 -6.76 5.79 -14.51
CA GLN A 143 -6.00 4.94 -13.61
C GLN A 143 -6.20 5.30 -12.13
N ALA A 144 -7.44 5.24 -11.67
CA ALA A 144 -7.85 5.61 -10.31
C ALA A 144 -7.03 4.93 -9.20
N ASN A 145 -6.38 3.79 -9.48
CA ASN A 145 -5.53 3.06 -8.54
C ASN A 145 -4.16 3.72 -8.27
N LEU A 146 -3.73 4.68 -9.11
CA LEU A 146 -2.37 5.26 -8.98
C LEU A 146 -2.19 6.20 -7.77
N TRP A 147 -3.26 6.54 -7.05
CA TRP A 147 -3.14 7.35 -5.83
C TRP A 147 -2.22 6.71 -4.78
N THR A 148 -2.16 5.39 -4.69
CA THR A 148 -1.29 4.67 -3.76
C THR A 148 0.19 4.75 -4.13
N MET A 149 0.50 5.01 -5.41
CA MET A 149 1.88 5.17 -5.87
C MET A 149 2.52 6.44 -5.32
N ILE A 150 1.75 7.54 -5.25
CA ILE A 150 2.19 8.79 -4.63
C ILE A 150 2.58 8.54 -3.17
N PHE A 151 1.75 7.82 -2.42
CA PHE A 151 2.03 7.50 -1.02
C PHE A 151 3.22 6.55 -0.86
N THR A 152 3.37 5.60 -1.78
CA THR A 152 4.53 4.70 -1.78
C THR A 152 5.84 5.46 -1.97
N VAL A 153 5.87 6.45 -2.86
CA VAL A 153 7.05 7.32 -3.05
C VAL A 153 7.31 8.16 -1.80
N GLN A 154 6.27 8.72 -1.19
CA GLN A 154 6.41 9.46 0.07
C GLN A 154 6.94 8.57 1.20
N PHE A 155 6.48 7.32 1.32
CA PHE A 155 7.03 6.36 2.29
C PHE A 155 8.53 6.11 2.07
N TYR A 156 8.98 6.06 0.82
CA TYR A 156 10.41 5.89 0.54
C TYR A 156 11.22 7.12 0.94
N ILE A 157 10.70 8.33 0.68
CA ILE A 157 11.33 9.58 1.07
C ILE A 157 11.39 9.69 2.61
N ILE A 158 10.27 9.43 3.29
CA ILE A 158 10.20 9.44 4.75
C ILE A 158 11.19 8.42 5.34
N THR A 159 11.25 7.21 4.80
CA THR A 159 12.23 6.21 5.25
C THR A 159 13.66 6.69 5.04
N ALA A 160 13.97 7.28 3.88
CA ALA A 160 15.30 7.81 3.59
C ALA A 160 15.75 8.87 4.60
N ILE A 161 14.82 9.72 5.06
CA ILE A 161 15.07 10.80 6.00
C ILE A 161 15.20 10.29 7.43
N ILE A 162 14.21 9.52 7.90
CA ILE A 162 14.09 9.21 9.33
C ILE A 162 14.72 7.89 9.77
N TYR A 163 15.10 7.00 8.81
CA TYR A 163 15.65 5.68 9.14
C TYR A 163 16.86 5.76 10.08
N ARG A 164 17.84 6.62 9.75
CA ARG A 164 19.06 6.76 10.55
C ARG A 164 18.78 7.26 11.96
N PHE A 165 17.78 8.11 12.11
CA PHE A 165 17.33 8.59 13.41
C PHE A 165 16.65 7.50 14.22
N LEU A 166 15.72 6.74 13.63
CA LEU A 166 14.89 5.77 14.32
C LEU A 166 15.63 4.47 14.67
N LYS A 167 16.52 3.98 13.81
CA LYS A 167 17.09 2.62 13.93
C LYS A 167 17.67 2.29 15.30
N ASN A 168 18.27 3.27 16.00
CA ASN A 168 18.94 3.10 17.28
C ASN A 168 18.10 3.61 18.48
N ARG A 169 16.86 4.02 18.25
CA ARG A 169 16.02 4.57 19.32
C ARG A 169 15.39 3.46 20.16
N LYS A 170 15.12 3.80 21.44
CA LYS A 170 14.43 2.95 22.41
C LYS A 170 12.99 2.67 21.99
N LEU A 171 12.41 1.60 22.50
CA LEU A 171 11.06 1.15 22.18
C LEU A 171 10.00 2.25 22.35
N TRP A 172 10.11 3.08 23.40
CA TRP A 172 9.13 4.15 23.63
C TRP A 172 9.05 5.17 22.50
N VAL A 173 10.18 5.45 21.78
CA VAL A 173 10.17 6.34 20.60
C VAL A 173 9.38 5.70 19.45
N TRP A 174 9.54 4.40 19.26
CA TRP A 174 8.79 3.66 18.24
C TRP A 174 7.29 3.62 18.54
N ILE A 175 6.93 3.42 19.82
CA ILE A 175 5.54 3.48 20.28
C ILE A 175 4.99 4.90 20.09
N PHE A 176 5.75 5.93 20.43
CA PHE A 176 5.34 7.31 20.24
C PHE A 176 5.07 7.64 18.76
N VAL A 177 5.97 7.24 17.85
CA VAL A 177 5.77 7.45 16.40
C VAL A 177 4.54 6.67 15.90
N MET A 178 4.30 5.48 16.42
CA MET A 178 3.11 4.69 16.09
C MET A 178 1.83 5.42 16.53
N ILE A 179 1.76 5.87 17.76
CA ILE A 179 0.61 6.63 18.30
C ILE A 179 0.42 7.93 17.51
N LEU A 180 1.50 8.65 17.23
CA LEU A 180 1.44 9.87 16.42
C LEU A 180 0.90 9.59 15.02
N SER A 181 1.36 8.53 14.36
CA SER A 181 0.89 8.17 13.02
C SER A 181 -0.59 7.74 13.01
N MET A 182 -1.05 7.09 14.07
CA MET A 182 -2.47 6.78 14.26
C MET A 182 -3.30 8.05 14.51
N ALA A 183 -2.80 8.98 15.33
CA ALA A 183 -3.45 10.27 15.55
C ALA A 183 -3.58 11.09 14.26
N LEU A 184 -2.58 11.04 13.37
CA LEU A 184 -2.67 11.69 12.05
C LEU A 184 -3.81 11.12 11.18
N ASN A 185 -4.09 9.81 11.26
CA ASN A 185 -5.24 9.22 10.57
C ASN A 185 -6.57 9.81 11.06
N LEU A 186 -6.69 10.14 12.35
CA LEU A 186 -7.90 10.72 12.93
C LEU A 186 -8.03 12.23 12.66
N VAL A 187 -6.91 12.95 12.72
CA VAL A 187 -6.91 14.42 12.66
C VAL A 187 -6.90 14.98 11.26
N VAL A 188 -6.16 14.35 10.34
CA VAL A 188 -5.97 14.88 8.98
C VAL A 188 -7.27 15.06 8.20
N PRO A 189 -8.25 14.14 8.24
CA PRO A 189 -9.55 14.34 7.59
C PRO A 189 -10.29 15.58 8.08
N HIS A 190 -10.30 15.83 9.40
CA HIS A 190 -10.91 17.04 9.98
C HIS A 190 -10.18 18.33 9.57
N LEU A 191 -8.85 18.27 9.40
CA LEU A 191 -8.09 19.41 8.89
C LEU A 191 -8.50 19.76 7.45
N GLN A 192 -8.85 18.77 6.64
CA GLN A 192 -9.31 19.01 5.26
C GLN A 192 -10.62 19.83 5.21
N GLU A 193 -11.47 19.73 6.22
CA GLU A 193 -12.75 20.47 6.27
C GLU A 193 -12.55 21.97 6.55
N ILE A 194 -11.52 22.33 7.31
CA ILE A 194 -11.28 23.71 7.80
C ILE A 194 -10.21 24.46 7.00
N LEU A 195 -9.41 23.77 6.19
CA LEU A 195 -8.31 24.39 5.44
C LEU A 195 -8.80 25.05 4.14
N PRO A 196 -8.11 26.13 3.69
CA PRO A 196 -8.28 26.68 2.36
C PRO A 196 -7.98 25.64 1.27
N GLU A 197 -8.50 25.87 0.05
CA GLU A 197 -8.38 24.94 -1.08
C GLU A 197 -6.95 24.44 -1.33
N ALA A 198 -5.96 25.34 -1.33
CA ALA A 198 -4.54 24.96 -1.48
C ALA A 198 -4.05 24.03 -0.35
N GLY A 199 -4.48 24.24 0.88
CA GLY A 199 -4.16 23.38 2.01
C GLY A 199 -4.82 22.01 1.90
N ARG A 200 -6.09 21.96 1.49
CA ARG A 200 -6.82 20.71 1.23
C ARG A 200 -6.15 19.87 0.15
N LEU A 201 -5.71 20.52 -0.94
CA LEU A 201 -5.01 19.84 -2.03
C LEU A 201 -3.71 19.19 -1.55
N ILE A 202 -2.89 19.89 -0.77
CA ILE A 202 -1.65 19.34 -0.22
C ILE A 202 -1.93 18.13 0.68
N ILE A 203 -2.92 18.23 1.56
CA ILE A 203 -3.26 17.18 2.52
C ILE A 203 -3.88 15.97 1.83
N SER A 204 -4.72 16.15 0.81
CA SER A 204 -5.35 15.05 0.08
C SER A 204 -4.32 14.17 -0.66
N HIS A 205 -3.15 14.73 -0.99
CA HIS A 205 -2.03 14.00 -1.59
C HIS A 205 -0.97 13.56 -0.59
N SER A 206 -1.23 13.73 0.72
CA SER A 206 -0.32 13.31 1.78
C SER A 206 -0.56 11.87 2.20
N CYS A 207 0.54 11.13 2.40
CA CYS A 207 0.47 9.78 2.99
C CYS A 207 0.19 9.79 4.49
N MET A 208 0.06 10.94 5.15
CA MET A 208 -0.08 11.05 6.61
C MET A 208 -1.20 10.17 7.18
N PRO A 209 -2.44 10.14 6.62
CA PRO A 209 -3.50 9.29 7.15
C PRO A 209 -3.21 7.79 7.04
N TYR A 210 -2.35 7.39 6.13
CA TYR A 210 -2.04 6.00 5.82
C TYR A 210 -0.70 5.53 6.39
N PHE A 211 0.10 6.47 6.92
CA PHE A 211 1.47 6.20 7.35
C PHE A 211 1.55 5.13 8.45
N TYR A 212 0.57 5.06 9.36
CA TYR A 212 0.54 4.06 10.42
C TYR A 212 0.48 2.62 9.90
N MET A 213 -0.14 2.38 8.73
CA MET A 213 -0.19 1.06 8.09
C MET A 213 1.21 0.61 7.65
N TYR A 214 1.93 1.54 7.02
CA TYR A 214 3.32 1.34 6.63
C TYR A 214 4.23 1.21 7.85
N PHE A 215 4.04 2.10 8.83
CA PHE A 215 4.86 2.12 10.04
C PHE A 215 4.64 0.89 10.91
N ALA A 216 3.45 0.28 10.92
CA ALA A 216 3.21 -1.01 11.57
C ALA A 216 4.12 -2.11 11.01
N GLY A 217 4.26 -2.18 9.68
CA GLY A 217 5.24 -3.06 9.04
C GLY A 217 6.68 -2.77 9.47
N TRP A 218 7.05 -1.49 9.50
CA TRP A 218 8.39 -1.06 9.91
C TRP A 218 8.67 -1.36 11.39
N PHE A 219 7.70 -1.12 12.25
CA PHE A 219 7.78 -1.49 13.67
C PHE A 219 8.03 -3.00 13.84
N MET A 220 7.26 -3.83 13.14
CA MET A 220 7.42 -5.29 13.17
C MET A 220 8.77 -5.73 12.59
N TYR A 221 9.27 -5.07 11.54
CA TYR A 221 10.63 -5.30 11.03
C TYR A 221 11.70 -4.98 12.07
N ARG A 222 11.57 -3.86 12.79
CA ARG A 222 12.53 -3.46 13.83
C ARG A 222 12.65 -4.50 14.95
N TYR A 223 11.54 -5.08 15.34
CA TYR A 223 11.46 -6.08 16.43
C TYR A 223 11.19 -7.50 15.91
N ARG A 224 11.54 -7.79 14.66
CA ARG A 224 11.22 -9.03 13.94
C ARG A 224 11.59 -10.30 14.66
N GLU A 225 12.75 -10.34 15.33
CA GLU A 225 13.23 -11.51 16.04
C GLU A 225 12.33 -11.95 17.20
N LYS A 226 11.63 -10.97 17.81
CA LYS A 226 10.67 -11.22 18.90
C LYS A 226 9.24 -11.35 18.39
N ILE A 227 8.83 -10.43 17.50
CA ILE A 227 7.43 -10.31 17.07
C ILE A 227 7.04 -11.42 16.09
N VAL A 228 7.88 -11.74 15.10
CA VAL A 228 7.52 -12.70 14.05
C VAL A 228 7.23 -14.10 14.60
N PRO A 229 8.04 -14.68 15.52
CA PRO A 229 7.72 -15.98 16.10
C PRO A 229 6.38 -15.99 16.87
N ILE A 230 6.03 -14.89 17.53
CA ILE A 230 4.76 -14.74 18.24
C ILE A 230 3.61 -14.71 17.22
N LEU A 231 3.71 -13.84 16.19
CA LEU A 231 2.67 -13.70 15.19
C LEU A 231 2.43 -14.99 14.38
N SER A 232 3.49 -15.72 14.06
CA SER A 232 3.36 -17.01 13.37
C SER A 232 2.57 -18.03 14.18
N LYS A 233 2.61 -17.96 15.53
CA LYS A 233 1.83 -18.83 16.41
C LYS A 233 0.41 -18.28 16.65
N THR A 234 0.25 -16.96 16.74
CA THR A 234 -1.02 -16.31 17.09
C THR A 234 -1.83 -15.81 15.89
N LYS A 235 -1.40 -16.09 14.67
CA LYS A 235 -2.07 -15.61 13.44
C LYS A 235 -3.56 -15.95 13.38
N ILE A 236 -3.95 -17.15 13.82
CA ILE A 236 -5.36 -17.57 13.85
C ILE A 236 -6.17 -16.75 14.86
N LEU A 237 -5.59 -16.46 16.03
CA LEU A 237 -6.22 -15.54 16.98
C LEU A 237 -6.41 -14.14 16.36
N CYS A 238 -5.43 -13.64 15.62
CA CYS A 238 -5.56 -12.36 14.90
C CYS A 238 -6.71 -12.42 13.88
N VAL A 239 -6.88 -13.54 13.16
CA VAL A 239 -8.02 -13.74 12.23
C VAL A 239 -9.35 -13.70 12.99
N ILE A 240 -9.46 -14.40 14.10
CA ILE A 240 -10.69 -14.43 14.91
C ILE A 240 -11.04 -13.02 15.41
N LEU A 241 -10.06 -12.29 15.95
CA LEU A 241 -10.25 -10.93 16.42
C LEU A 241 -10.60 -9.96 15.26
N PHE A 242 -9.98 -10.14 14.10
CA PHE A 242 -10.29 -9.36 12.90
C PHE A 242 -11.74 -9.55 12.46
N ILE A 243 -12.20 -10.80 12.36
CA ILE A 243 -13.60 -11.12 11.98
C ILE A 243 -14.57 -10.59 13.04
N ALA A 244 -14.28 -10.81 14.32
CA ALA A 244 -15.11 -10.29 15.41
C ALA A 244 -15.24 -8.75 15.37
N ARG A 245 -14.12 -8.05 15.11
CA ARG A 245 -14.13 -6.59 14.97
C ARG A 245 -14.90 -6.15 13.72
N ALA A 246 -14.76 -6.84 12.60
CA ALA A 246 -15.50 -6.53 11.37
C ALA A 246 -17.01 -6.66 11.58
N ILE A 247 -17.46 -7.77 12.17
CA ILE A 247 -18.87 -7.98 12.51
C ILE A 247 -19.37 -6.91 13.48
N TYR A 248 -18.56 -6.53 14.48
CA TYR A 248 -18.91 -5.47 15.41
C TYR A 248 -19.09 -4.12 14.71
N CYS A 249 -18.16 -3.76 13.82
CA CYS A 249 -18.25 -2.52 13.04
C CYS A 249 -19.51 -2.48 12.16
N ASP A 250 -19.82 -3.58 11.48
CA ASP A 250 -20.99 -3.67 10.60
C ASP A 250 -22.31 -3.67 11.40
N ARG A 251 -22.33 -4.34 12.56
CA ARG A 251 -23.55 -4.45 13.38
C ARG A 251 -23.89 -3.14 14.10
N PHE A 252 -22.89 -2.41 14.56
CA PHE A 252 -23.09 -1.22 15.41
C PHE A 252 -22.76 0.10 14.71
N GLY A 253 -22.25 0.07 13.47
CA GLY A 253 -21.85 1.27 12.73
C GLY A 253 -20.67 2.02 13.34
N VAL A 254 -19.91 1.39 14.25
CA VAL A 254 -18.81 2.04 14.99
C VAL A 254 -17.49 1.73 14.33
N ARG A 255 -16.90 2.72 13.66
CA ARG A 255 -15.56 2.65 13.05
C ARG A 255 -14.66 3.73 13.64
N ILE A 256 -13.39 3.41 13.84
CA ILE A 256 -12.37 4.34 14.33
C ILE A 256 -11.37 4.57 13.19
N GLY A 257 -11.23 5.82 12.76
CA GLY A 257 -10.28 6.22 11.72
C GLY A 257 -10.89 6.26 10.33
N GLU A 258 -10.07 6.71 9.39
CA GLU A 258 -10.40 6.92 7.99
C GLU A 258 -9.97 5.74 7.11
N TYR A 259 -10.63 5.57 5.97
CA TYR A 259 -10.39 4.54 4.97
C TYR A 259 -10.83 3.13 5.40
N MET A 260 -10.46 2.68 6.59
CA MET A 260 -10.83 1.42 7.20
C MET A 260 -10.72 1.55 8.72
N ASP A 261 -11.48 0.75 9.48
CA ASP A 261 -11.35 0.74 10.95
C ASP A 261 -9.91 0.45 11.39
N MET A 262 -9.36 1.32 12.23
CA MET A 262 -7.95 1.29 12.63
C MET A 262 -7.56 0.00 13.36
N ILE A 263 -8.48 -0.57 14.16
CA ILE A 263 -8.22 -1.84 14.85
C ILE A 263 -8.16 -2.97 13.86
N GLN A 264 -9.07 -3.01 12.87
CA GLN A 264 -9.03 -3.99 11.78
C GLN A 264 -7.74 -3.87 10.97
N VAL A 265 -7.31 -2.64 10.66
CA VAL A 265 -6.05 -2.39 9.95
C VAL A 265 -4.85 -2.96 10.70
N LEU A 266 -4.75 -2.70 12.01
CA LEU A 266 -3.66 -3.23 12.82
C LEU A 266 -3.68 -4.76 12.90
N LEU A 267 -4.85 -5.36 13.08
CA LEU A 267 -5.01 -6.80 13.06
C LEU A 267 -4.62 -7.39 11.70
N LEU A 268 -5.00 -6.74 10.60
CA LEU A 268 -4.63 -7.15 9.25
C LEU A 268 -3.11 -7.06 9.02
N CYS A 269 -2.44 -6.03 9.54
CA CYS A 269 -0.98 -5.92 9.51
C CYS A 269 -0.31 -7.06 10.30
N LEU A 270 -0.82 -7.39 11.50
CA LEU A 270 -0.31 -8.51 12.31
C LEU A 270 -0.50 -9.85 11.58
N MET A 271 -1.68 -10.08 11.00
CA MET A 271 -1.97 -11.25 10.16
C MET A 271 -1.00 -11.34 8.97
N THR A 272 -0.79 -10.23 8.27
CA THR A 272 0.09 -10.17 7.10
C THR A 272 1.48 -10.67 7.41
N VAL A 273 2.09 -10.20 8.50
CA VAL A 273 3.42 -10.65 8.91
C VAL A 273 3.38 -12.08 9.46
N GLY A 274 2.37 -12.42 10.25
CA GLY A 274 2.19 -13.77 10.81
C GLY A 274 2.06 -14.84 9.71
N PHE A 275 1.22 -14.63 8.73
CA PHE A 275 1.09 -15.52 7.57
C PHE A 275 2.31 -15.47 6.67
N GLY A 276 2.91 -14.29 6.48
CA GLY A 276 4.10 -14.09 5.66
C GLY A 276 5.27 -14.99 6.05
N TYR A 277 5.38 -15.35 7.32
CA TYR A 277 6.43 -16.23 7.85
C TYR A 277 5.95 -17.65 8.23
N SER A 278 4.73 -18.04 7.85
CA SER A 278 4.17 -19.33 8.25
C SER A 278 4.36 -20.45 7.23
N PHE A 279 4.62 -20.12 5.96
CA PHE A 279 4.60 -21.08 4.85
C PHE A 279 5.97 -21.26 4.18
N GLY A 280 7.04 -20.77 4.81
CA GLY A 280 8.39 -20.87 4.27
C GLY A 280 8.64 -19.90 3.12
N LYS A 281 9.77 -20.14 2.42
CA LYS A 281 10.22 -19.27 1.34
C LYS A 281 9.48 -19.57 0.04
N ILE A 282 8.63 -18.64 -0.39
CA ILE A 282 7.99 -18.68 -1.71
C ILE A 282 8.35 -17.38 -2.42
N ARG A 283 9.04 -17.50 -3.58
CA ARG A 283 9.47 -16.37 -4.40
C ARG A 283 9.06 -16.59 -5.84
N PHE A 284 8.52 -15.54 -6.46
CA PHE A 284 8.28 -15.53 -7.88
C PHE A 284 9.49 -14.98 -8.65
N LYS A 285 9.73 -15.51 -9.84
CA LYS A 285 10.81 -15.05 -10.74
C LYS A 285 10.60 -13.59 -11.17
N PHE A 286 9.34 -13.18 -11.32
CA PHE A 286 8.93 -11.83 -11.72
C PHE A 286 7.96 -11.25 -10.68
N ASP A 287 7.96 -9.92 -10.51
CA ASP A 287 7.01 -9.21 -9.63
C ASP A 287 5.66 -9.05 -10.33
N LEU A 288 4.90 -10.14 -10.40
CA LEU A 288 3.58 -10.16 -11.02
C LEU A 288 2.57 -9.26 -10.28
N SER A 289 2.72 -9.14 -8.97
CA SER A 289 1.81 -8.34 -8.14
C SER A 289 1.83 -6.86 -8.51
N TYR A 290 3.01 -6.34 -8.81
CA TYR A 290 3.16 -4.94 -9.20
C TYR A 290 2.56 -4.66 -10.58
N GLY A 291 2.84 -5.53 -11.56
CA GLY A 291 2.24 -5.44 -12.90
C GLY A 291 0.71 -5.51 -12.83
N LEU A 292 0.17 -6.51 -12.13
CA LEU A 292 -1.27 -6.66 -11.95
C LEU A 292 -1.89 -5.40 -11.30
N TYR A 293 -1.25 -4.87 -10.26
CA TYR A 293 -1.71 -3.66 -9.58
C TYR A 293 -1.69 -2.42 -10.48
N LEU A 294 -0.71 -2.27 -11.36
CA LEU A 294 -0.65 -1.12 -12.27
C LEU A 294 -1.69 -1.18 -13.38
N TYR A 295 -1.84 -2.34 -14.03
CA TYR A 295 -2.59 -2.44 -15.28
C TYR A 295 -4.07 -2.79 -15.10
N HIS A 296 -4.53 -3.22 -13.90
CA HIS A 296 -5.91 -3.68 -13.74
C HIS A 296 -6.94 -2.60 -14.09
N MET A 297 -6.68 -1.32 -13.80
CA MET A 297 -7.63 -0.27 -14.14
C MET A 297 -7.74 -0.04 -15.65
N VAL A 298 -6.65 -0.19 -16.40
CA VAL A 298 -6.72 -0.15 -17.87
C VAL A 298 -7.65 -1.24 -18.40
N VAL A 299 -7.58 -2.44 -17.81
CA VAL A 299 -8.46 -3.56 -18.17
C VAL A 299 -9.91 -3.28 -17.75
N VAL A 300 -10.14 -2.77 -16.55
CA VAL A 300 -11.48 -2.38 -16.08
C VAL A 300 -12.08 -1.32 -16.98
N ASP A 301 -11.32 -0.29 -17.36
CA ASP A 301 -11.78 0.78 -18.25
C ASP A 301 -12.16 0.26 -19.64
N ILE A 302 -11.41 -0.71 -20.18
CA ILE A 302 -11.77 -1.37 -21.44
C ILE A 302 -13.13 -2.08 -21.30
N PHE A 303 -13.33 -2.85 -20.24
CA PHE A 303 -14.62 -3.55 -20.04
C PHE A 303 -15.79 -2.58 -19.85
N VAL A 304 -15.60 -1.50 -19.11
CA VAL A 304 -16.61 -0.46 -18.96
C VAL A 304 -16.93 0.23 -20.29
N GLN A 305 -15.92 0.41 -21.15
CA GLN A 305 -16.07 1.07 -22.45
C GLN A 305 -16.80 0.20 -23.49
N ILE A 306 -16.66 -1.12 -23.40
CA ILE A 306 -17.29 -2.06 -24.34
C ILE A 306 -18.74 -2.38 -23.94
N GLY A 307 -19.11 -2.24 -22.66
CA GLY A 307 -20.43 -2.57 -22.08
C GLY A 307 -20.38 -3.94 -21.43
#